data_d64af1fe762250ec76d1002b8d85764b
#
_entry.id   d64af1fe762250ec76d1002b8d85764b
#
_cell.length_a   1.000
_cell.length_b   1.000
_cell.length_c   1.000
_cell.angle_alpha   90.00
_cell.angle_beta   90.00
_cell.angle_gamma   90.00
#
_symmetry.space_group_name_H-M   'P 1'
#
loop_
_entity.id
_entity.type
_entity.pdbx_description
1 polymer ?
#
loop_
_entity_poly.entity_id
_entity_poly.type
_entity_poly.pdbx_seq_one_letter_code
_entity_poly.pdbx_strand_id
1 'polypeptide(L)'
;MKELFLDKSLVTNPNVTGELVLVYIALRKVMSDEVPLFSKETSVGIVSLNKMAFVLTGLCTEYDSNLLSILKQGIAELAKEDYIRIIKDLKNEYIIDFKKLYLDTEKDYFVKMFVEEIQQILLLEESIKKKMSLLKYFIVICSTFNWSKDMGKYQGKISGMSLEYFADLTGISSKTCNRYNIILEKNHLLFVYRSNDKMKNFDGTMRQINNCYSRYCDKELCIAYATDYENRYGYEHKIVQTRKNKEEADKNRRLAAIYNRICEGHEYPIEVVREVQKYIRNKNQYLQKLIDEKKAQSYMAFSEKEWVARLESQLRDESVFLQAKLESDCEFESNIWGEPNPLDIFIEEAV
;
A
#
# COMPACT_ATOMS: atom_id res chain seq x y z
N MET A 1 -24.71 8.55 -7.44
CA MET A 1 -24.23 8.64 -6.04
C MET A 1 -23.67 10.04 -5.80
N LYS A 2 -24.06 10.67 -4.70
CA LYS A 2 -23.62 12.03 -4.35
C LYS A 2 -22.25 11.94 -3.65
N GLU A 3 -21.24 12.64 -4.17
CA GLU A 3 -19.85 12.54 -3.66
C GLU A 3 -19.61 13.57 -2.55
N LEU A 4 -18.81 13.17 -1.56
CA LEU A 4 -18.33 14.02 -0.49
C LEU A 4 -16.80 13.84 -0.38
N PHE A 5 -16.07 14.93 -0.39
CA PHE A 5 -14.62 14.96 -0.25
C PHE A 5 -14.25 15.37 1.18
N LEU A 6 -13.50 14.53 1.88
CA LEU A 6 -13.09 14.75 3.27
C LEU A 6 -11.58 14.99 3.33
N ASP A 7 -11.12 15.86 4.23
CA ASP A 7 -9.69 16.06 4.47
C ASP A 7 -9.05 14.78 5.01
N LYS A 8 -8.05 14.27 4.29
CA LYS A 8 -7.36 13.03 4.66
C LYS A 8 -6.62 13.18 5.98
N SER A 9 -6.00 14.34 6.25
CA SER A 9 -5.22 14.57 7.46
C SER A 9 -6.08 14.46 8.73
N LEU A 10 -7.33 14.94 8.67
CA LEU A 10 -8.28 14.82 9.78
C LEU A 10 -8.71 13.38 9.99
N VAL A 11 -9.14 12.69 8.95
CA VAL A 11 -9.75 11.36 9.09
C VAL A 11 -8.74 10.26 9.45
N THR A 12 -7.46 10.43 9.07
CA THR A 12 -6.38 9.49 9.39
C THR A 12 -5.62 9.82 10.69
N ASN A 13 -5.99 10.88 11.39
CA ASN A 13 -5.40 11.20 12.68
C ASN A 13 -5.94 10.24 13.76
N PRO A 14 -5.09 9.45 14.44
CA PRO A 14 -5.53 8.49 15.46
C PRO A 14 -6.19 9.15 16.66
N ASN A 15 -5.86 10.42 16.96
CA ASN A 15 -6.43 11.17 18.07
C ASN A 15 -7.84 11.72 17.78
N VAL A 16 -8.24 11.78 16.51
CA VAL A 16 -9.58 12.19 16.09
C VAL A 16 -10.56 11.03 16.29
N THR A 17 -11.60 11.24 17.09
CA THR A 17 -12.63 10.21 17.36
C THR A 17 -13.58 10.01 16.18
N GLY A 18 -14.29 8.87 16.14
CA GLY A 18 -15.37 8.68 15.16
C GLY A 18 -16.50 9.69 15.29
N GLU A 19 -16.76 10.18 16.51
CA GLU A 19 -17.72 11.24 16.81
C GLU A 19 -17.31 12.55 16.13
N LEU A 20 -16.03 12.92 16.23
CA LEU A 20 -15.50 14.13 15.61
C LEU A 20 -15.53 14.05 14.07
N VAL A 21 -15.25 12.88 13.50
CA VAL A 21 -15.39 12.65 12.06
C VAL A 21 -16.84 12.83 11.61
N LEU A 22 -17.83 12.32 12.38
CA LEU A 22 -19.24 12.50 12.08
C LEU A 22 -19.64 13.98 12.09
N VAL A 23 -19.19 14.73 13.10
CA VAL A 23 -19.44 16.18 13.21
C VAL A 23 -18.83 16.93 12.03
N TYR A 24 -17.61 16.57 11.64
CA TYR A 24 -16.95 17.13 10.47
C TYR A 24 -17.73 16.87 9.17
N ILE A 25 -18.25 15.65 8.98
CA ILE A 25 -19.09 15.30 7.84
C ILE A 25 -20.38 16.13 7.81
N ALA A 26 -21.05 16.26 8.96
CA ALA A 26 -22.29 17.04 9.06
C ALA A 26 -22.04 18.52 8.77
N LEU A 27 -20.98 19.10 9.33
CA LEU A 27 -20.55 20.47 9.05
C LEU A 27 -20.27 20.68 7.56
N ARG A 28 -19.45 19.80 6.96
CA ARG A 28 -19.10 19.87 5.55
C ARG A 28 -20.33 19.83 4.66
N LYS A 29 -21.30 18.97 5.00
CA LYS A 29 -22.54 18.86 4.23
C LYS A 29 -23.41 20.11 4.36
N VAL A 30 -23.59 20.64 5.59
CA VAL A 30 -24.37 21.84 5.84
C VAL A 30 -23.73 23.05 5.17
N MET A 31 -22.42 23.24 5.33
CA MET A 31 -21.69 24.40 4.79
C MET A 31 -21.63 24.39 3.26
N SER A 32 -21.53 23.22 2.61
CA SER A 32 -21.55 23.16 1.15
C SER A 32 -22.86 23.66 0.50
N ASP A 33 -23.95 23.58 1.26
CA ASP A 33 -25.28 24.00 0.81
C ASP A 33 -25.57 25.49 1.16
N GLU A 34 -24.73 26.12 2.01
CA GLU A 34 -24.96 27.48 2.60
C GLU A 34 -23.98 28.56 2.06
N VAL A 35 -23.23 28.26 1.00
CA VAL A 35 -22.25 29.21 0.47
C VAL A 35 -22.97 30.45 -0.08
N PRO A 36 -22.57 31.68 0.33
CA PRO A 36 -23.16 32.91 -0.21
C PRO A 36 -22.99 33.04 -1.70
N LEU A 37 -24.07 33.44 -2.41
CA LEU A 37 -24.07 33.54 -3.87
C LEU A 37 -23.04 34.55 -4.44
N PHE A 38 -22.56 35.48 -3.62
CA PHE A 38 -21.71 36.59 -4.05
C PHE A 38 -20.21 36.43 -3.75
N SER A 39 -19.80 35.35 -3.11
CA SER A 39 -18.38 35.15 -2.81
C SER A 39 -17.98 33.71 -3.05
N LYS A 40 -17.13 33.49 -4.04
CA LYS A 40 -16.53 32.19 -4.33
C LYS A 40 -15.43 31.78 -3.31
N GLU A 41 -15.02 32.70 -2.44
CA GLU A 41 -13.86 32.53 -1.54
C GLU A 41 -14.22 32.51 -0.05
N THR A 42 -15.50 32.70 0.33
CA THR A 42 -15.85 32.67 1.75
C THR A 42 -16.09 31.25 2.25
N SER A 43 -15.23 30.84 3.16
CA SER A 43 -15.40 29.63 3.99
C SER A 43 -16.34 29.89 5.19
N VAL A 44 -16.98 31.05 5.26
CA VAL A 44 -17.82 31.47 6.39
C VAL A 44 -19.29 31.15 6.11
N GLY A 45 -19.95 30.51 7.06
CA GLY A 45 -21.37 30.18 6.98
C GLY A 45 -22.04 30.12 8.34
N ILE A 46 -23.38 30.10 8.31
CA ILE A 46 -24.21 29.91 9.52
C ILE A 46 -24.60 28.44 9.61
N VAL A 47 -24.30 27.82 10.74
CA VAL A 47 -24.58 26.40 11.02
C VAL A 47 -25.46 26.28 12.25
N SER A 48 -26.60 25.59 12.10
CA SER A 48 -27.46 25.24 13.23
C SER A 48 -27.29 23.79 13.61
N LEU A 49 -27.27 23.49 14.93
CA LEU A 49 -27.21 22.13 15.45
C LEU A 49 -28.37 21.27 14.94
N ASN A 50 -29.57 21.86 14.84
CA ASN A 50 -30.76 21.17 14.32
C ASN A 50 -30.59 20.80 12.83
N LYS A 51 -29.98 21.68 12.02
CA LYS A 51 -29.70 21.38 10.61
C LYS A 51 -28.65 20.26 10.46
N MET A 52 -27.63 20.27 11.30
CA MET A 52 -26.66 19.17 11.36
C MET A 52 -27.33 17.85 11.76
N ALA A 53 -28.16 17.86 12.80
CA ALA A 53 -28.90 16.68 13.24
C ALA A 53 -29.86 16.18 12.12
N PHE A 54 -30.57 17.08 11.43
CA PHE A 54 -31.39 16.72 10.29
C PHE A 54 -30.59 16.04 9.17
N VAL A 55 -29.44 16.58 8.81
CA VAL A 55 -28.56 15.99 7.76
C VAL A 55 -28.11 14.58 8.13
N LEU A 56 -27.92 14.30 9.42
CA LEU A 56 -27.47 12.98 9.90
C LEU A 56 -28.61 11.98 10.07
N THR A 57 -29.79 12.42 10.45
CA THR A 57 -30.91 11.53 10.82
C THR A 57 -32.05 11.49 9.81
N GLY A 58 -32.17 12.55 8.99
CA GLY A 58 -33.34 12.75 8.12
C GLY A 58 -34.63 13.15 8.87
N LEU A 59 -34.56 13.34 10.20
CA LEU A 59 -35.74 13.68 11.04
C LEU A 59 -35.87 15.21 11.16
N CYS A 60 -37.09 15.70 11.04
CA CYS A 60 -37.39 17.14 11.16
C CYS A 60 -37.80 17.56 12.57
N THR A 61 -38.10 16.63 13.46
CA THR A 61 -38.62 16.88 14.81
C THR A 61 -37.95 15.96 15.83
N GLU A 62 -37.80 16.45 17.07
CA GLU A 62 -37.30 15.71 18.22
C GLU A 62 -35.94 15.00 17.99
N TYR A 63 -34.86 15.78 18.10
CA TYR A 63 -33.54 15.22 18.07
C TYR A 63 -33.14 14.68 19.44
N ASP A 64 -32.44 13.53 19.44
CA ASP A 64 -31.83 12.98 20.63
C ASP A 64 -30.89 14.04 21.26
N SER A 65 -31.11 14.33 22.53
CA SER A 65 -30.30 15.27 23.31
C SER A 65 -28.80 14.86 23.31
N ASN A 66 -28.52 13.57 23.28
CA ASN A 66 -27.18 13.05 23.18
C ASN A 66 -26.54 13.43 21.82
N LEU A 67 -27.27 13.34 20.71
CA LEU A 67 -26.75 13.75 19.41
C LEU A 67 -26.42 15.24 19.37
N LEU A 68 -27.31 16.09 19.90
CA LEU A 68 -27.07 17.54 19.97
C LEU A 68 -25.86 17.88 20.84
N SER A 69 -25.68 17.15 21.96
CA SER A 69 -24.50 17.28 22.82
C SER A 69 -23.20 16.89 22.08
N ILE A 70 -23.21 15.77 21.37
CA ILE A 70 -22.07 15.33 20.55
C ILE A 70 -21.74 16.37 19.47
N LEU A 71 -22.74 16.90 18.79
CA LEU A 71 -22.54 17.93 17.76
C LEU A 71 -21.92 19.20 18.35
N LYS A 72 -22.43 19.66 19.51
CA LYS A 72 -21.90 20.83 20.19
C LYS A 72 -20.46 20.64 20.66
N GLN A 73 -20.16 19.51 21.29
CA GLN A 73 -18.81 19.19 21.74
C GLN A 73 -17.84 19.05 20.55
N GLY A 74 -18.26 18.36 19.50
CA GLY A 74 -17.43 18.17 18.32
C GLY A 74 -17.12 19.49 17.57
N ILE A 75 -18.05 20.46 17.53
CA ILE A 75 -17.77 21.81 17.00
C ILE A 75 -16.66 22.49 17.83
N ALA A 76 -16.75 22.40 19.16
CA ALA A 76 -15.74 22.99 20.04
C ALA A 76 -14.37 22.30 19.89
N GLU A 77 -14.34 20.97 19.74
CA GLU A 77 -13.11 20.21 19.50
C GLU A 77 -12.50 20.52 18.13
N LEU A 78 -13.30 20.59 17.05
CA LEU A 78 -12.81 21.00 15.72
C LEU A 78 -12.22 22.41 15.73
N ALA A 79 -12.78 23.30 16.53
CA ALA A 79 -12.24 24.65 16.71
C ALA A 79 -10.94 24.66 17.49
N LYS A 80 -10.81 23.83 18.53
CA LYS A 80 -9.58 23.65 19.32
C LYS A 80 -8.44 23.08 18.46
N GLU A 81 -8.74 22.13 17.60
CA GLU A 81 -7.78 21.49 16.68
C GLU A 81 -7.55 22.31 15.40
N ASP A 82 -8.06 23.55 15.32
CA ASP A 82 -7.84 24.50 14.22
C ASP A 82 -8.41 24.09 12.84
N TYR A 83 -9.35 23.14 12.80
CA TYR A 83 -10.06 22.78 11.57
C TYR A 83 -11.11 23.81 11.17
N ILE A 84 -11.70 24.48 12.16
CA ILE A 84 -12.68 25.55 12.02
C ILE A 84 -12.34 26.70 12.96
N ARG A 85 -12.89 27.89 12.65
CA ARG A 85 -12.88 29.03 13.57
C ARG A 85 -14.31 29.46 13.88
N ILE A 86 -14.69 29.43 15.14
CA ILE A 86 -16.00 29.96 15.60
C ILE A 86 -15.86 31.48 15.65
N ILE A 87 -16.61 32.18 14.79
CA ILE A 87 -16.67 33.65 14.77
C ILE A 87 -17.68 34.13 15.79
N LYS A 88 -18.83 33.46 15.89
CA LYS A 88 -19.89 33.80 16.83
C LYS A 88 -20.68 32.58 17.27
N ASP A 89 -20.97 32.46 18.54
CA ASP A 89 -21.88 31.46 19.14
C ASP A 89 -23.23 32.14 19.46
N LEU A 90 -24.31 31.61 18.88
CA LEU A 90 -25.68 32.11 19.03
C LEU A 90 -26.58 31.07 19.71
N LYS A 91 -26.07 30.36 20.72
CA LYS A 91 -26.67 29.24 21.47
C LYS A 91 -26.67 27.92 20.66
N ASN A 92 -27.63 27.75 19.74
CA ASN A 92 -27.74 26.55 18.89
C ASN A 92 -27.33 26.81 17.44
N GLU A 93 -26.86 28.00 17.14
CA GLU A 93 -26.37 28.41 15.83
C GLU A 93 -24.97 29.00 15.97
N TYR A 94 -24.13 28.73 15.00
CA TYR A 94 -22.74 29.16 14.98
C TYR A 94 -22.45 29.87 13.67
N ILE A 95 -21.75 30.99 13.72
CA ILE A 95 -21.08 31.53 12.55
C ILE A 95 -19.67 30.96 12.54
N ILE A 96 -19.38 30.14 11.55
CA ILE A 96 -18.14 29.35 11.46
C ILE A 96 -17.39 29.72 10.19
N ASP A 97 -16.09 29.92 10.31
CA ASP A 97 -15.14 29.89 9.21
C ASP A 97 -14.55 28.49 9.11
N PHE A 98 -14.86 27.80 8.01
CA PHE A 98 -14.43 26.43 7.75
C PHE A 98 -13.21 26.47 6.83
N LYS A 99 -12.02 26.46 7.41
CA LYS A 99 -10.73 26.73 6.76
C LYS A 99 -10.44 25.87 5.51
N LYS A 100 -10.95 24.64 5.47
CA LYS A 100 -10.78 23.71 4.34
C LYS A 100 -12.13 23.29 3.74
N LEU A 101 -13.04 24.24 3.55
CA LEU A 101 -14.33 23.93 2.93
C LEU A 101 -14.17 23.47 1.48
N TYR A 102 -13.32 24.14 0.73
CA TYR A 102 -13.00 23.79 -0.65
C TYR A 102 -11.62 23.12 -0.69
N LEU A 103 -11.62 21.82 -0.92
CA LEU A 103 -10.39 21.06 -1.15
C LEU A 103 -9.97 21.27 -2.60
N ASP A 104 -8.75 21.70 -2.81
CA ASP A 104 -8.12 21.72 -4.11
C ASP A 104 -7.62 20.29 -4.42
N THR A 105 -8.32 19.61 -5.33
CA THR A 105 -8.03 18.21 -5.67
C THR A 105 -6.65 18.00 -6.30
N GLU A 106 -5.97 19.06 -6.71
CA GLU A 106 -4.60 19.02 -7.23
C GLU A 106 -3.54 19.13 -6.12
N LYS A 107 -3.87 19.82 -5.02
CA LYS A 107 -2.92 20.16 -3.94
C LYS A 107 -3.25 19.47 -2.62
N ASP A 108 -4.54 19.27 -2.34
CA ASP A 108 -4.99 18.73 -1.07
C ASP A 108 -5.15 17.22 -1.12
N TYR A 109 -4.71 16.54 -0.07
CA TYR A 109 -5.00 15.12 0.12
C TYR A 109 -6.41 14.94 0.65
N PHE A 110 -7.26 14.26 -0.09
CA PHE A 110 -8.66 14.04 0.26
C PHE A 110 -9.05 12.56 0.21
N VAL A 111 -10.16 12.26 0.87
CA VAL A 111 -10.85 10.96 0.79
C VAL A 111 -12.18 11.17 0.11
N LYS A 112 -12.42 10.45 -0.97
CA LYS A 112 -13.70 10.44 -1.68
C LYS A 112 -14.64 9.44 -1.03
N MET A 113 -15.78 9.91 -0.53
CA MET A 113 -16.87 9.12 0.03
C MET A 113 -18.16 9.33 -0.77
N PHE A 114 -19.04 8.32 -0.74
CA PHE A 114 -20.39 8.49 -1.23
C PHE A 114 -21.34 8.70 -0.06
N VAL A 115 -22.29 9.62 -0.22
CA VAL A 115 -23.27 9.93 0.83
C VAL A 115 -24.08 8.71 1.21
N GLU A 116 -24.39 7.87 0.24
CA GLU A 116 -25.12 6.61 0.42
C GLU A 116 -24.37 5.60 1.30
N GLU A 117 -23.03 5.55 1.21
CA GLU A 117 -22.20 4.69 2.08
C GLU A 117 -22.28 5.15 3.54
N ILE A 118 -22.21 6.46 3.76
CA ILE A 118 -22.33 7.06 5.10
C ILE A 118 -23.71 6.77 5.68
N GLN A 119 -24.77 6.99 4.90
CA GLN A 119 -26.15 6.71 5.31
C GLN A 119 -26.34 5.24 5.66
N GLN A 120 -25.82 4.33 4.85
CA GLN A 120 -25.92 2.90 5.10
C GLN A 120 -25.26 2.50 6.42
N ILE A 121 -24.10 3.08 6.78
CA ILE A 121 -23.46 2.83 8.07
C ILE A 121 -24.29 3.39 9.23
N LEU A 122 -24.87 4.58 9.08
CA LEU A 122 -25.69 5.20 10.11
C LEU A 122 -27.04 4.47 10.34
N LEU A 123 -27.53 3.75 9.35
CA LEU A 123 -28.76 2.92 9.42
C LEU A 123 -28.54 1.52 10.01
N LEU A 124 -27.29 1.09 10.25
CA LEU A 124 -27.02 -0.22 10.86
C LEU A 124 -27.67 -0.37 12.23
N GLU A 125 -28.05 -1.59 12.59
CA GLU A 125 -28.56 -1.94 13.93
C GLU A 125 -27.42 -2.09 14.95
N GLU A 126 -26.72 -0.99 15.21
CA GLU A 126 -25.57 -0.92 16.12
C GLU A 126 -25.68 0.31 17.03
N SER A 127 -24.98 0.30 18.18
CA SER A 127 -24.92 1.49 19.03
C SER A 127 -24.30 2.68 18.30
N ILE A 128 -24.73 3.89 18.62
CA ILE A 128 -24.26 5.12 17.96
C ILE A 128 -22.73 5.26 18.00
N LYS A 129 -22.09 4.97 19.14
CA LYS A 129 -20.64 4.99 19.27
C LYS A 129 -19.94 4.00 18.33
N LYS A 130 -20.52 2.80 18.18
CA LYS A 130 -19.97 1.79 17.29
C LYS A 130 -20.12 2.20 15.83
N LYS A 131 -21.28 2.78 15.44
CA LYS A 131 -21.49 3.34 14.09
C LYS A 131 -20.46 4.41 13.76
N MET A 132 -20.18 5.32 14.69
CA MET A 132 -19.21 6.40 14.50
C MET A 132 -17.78 5.86 14.33
N SER A 133 -17.38 4.90 15.16
CA SER A 133 -16.07 4.24 15.04
C SER A 133 -15.96 3.41 13.75
N LEU A 134 -17.03 2.73 13.36
CA LEU A 134 -17.12 1.97 12.12
C LEU A 134 -17.03 2.89 10.91
N LEU A 135 -17.69 4.05 10.94
CA LEU A 135 -17.63 5.07 9.89
C LEU A 135 -16.21 5.59 9.73
N LYS A 136 -15.53 6.00 10.83
CA LYS A 136 -14.13 6.41 10.80
C LYS A 136 -13.27 5.31 10.17
N TYR A 137 -13.40 4.07 10.61
CA TYR A 137 -12.65 2.93 10.09
C TYR A 137 -12.83 2.75 8.58
N PHE A 138 -14.06 2.79 8.09
CA PHE A 138 -14.36 2.68 6.67
C PHE A 138 -13.75 3.82 5.84
N ILE A 139 -13.84 5.05 6.33
CA ILE A 139 -13.23 6.22 5.68
C ILE A 139 -11.70 6.07 5.63
N VAL A 140 -11.08 5.58 6.71
CA VAL A 140 -9.63 5.33 6.74
C VAL A 140 -9.23 4.29 5.71
N ILE A 141 -9.98 3.20 5.53
CA ILE A 141 -9.71 2.24 4.44
C ILE A 141 -9.79 2.94 3.09
N CYS A 142 -10.86 3.69 2.82
CA CYS A 142 -11.01 4.43 1.56
C CYS A 142 -9.89 5.45 1.33
N SER A 143 -9.31 6.02 2.40
CA SER A 143 -8.18 6.96 2.33
C SER A 143 -6.88 6.33 1.85
N THR A 144 -6.78 5.00 1.93
CA THR A 144 -5.60 4.23 1.52
C THR A 144 -5.70 3.65 0.12
N PHE A 145 -6.80 3.89 -0.59
CA PHE A 145 -6.92 3.48 -1.99
C PHE A 145 -5.83 4.17 -2.82
N ASN A 146 -5.11 3.36 -3.59
CA ASN A 146 -3.95 3.83 -4.33
C ASN A 146 -4.38 4.63 -5.57
N TRP A 147 -4.00 5.91 -5.63
CA TRP A 147 -4.30 6.84 -6.72
C TRP A 147 -3.18 6.98 -7.74
N SER A 148 -2.08 6.19 -7.63
CA SER A 148 -1.01 6.22 -8.63
C SER A 148 -1.55 5.89 -10.02
N LYS A 149 -1.06 6.60 -11.04
CA LYS A 149 -1.40 6.35 -12.45
C LYS A 149 -0.98 4.94 -12.91
N ASP A 150 0.06 4.38 -12.29
CA ASP A 150 0.58 3.04 -12.60
C ASP A 150 -0.42 1.93 -12.24
N MET A 151 -1.42 2.23 -11.40
CA MET A 151 -2.49 1.30 -11.04
C MET A 151 -3.49 1.05 -12.19
N GLY A 152 -3.51 1.88 -13.23
CA GLY A 152 -4.41 1.71 -14.37
C GLY A 152 -5.88 1.55 -13.94
N LYS A 153 -6.54 0.45 -14.33
CA LYS A 153 -7.95 0.16 -13.97
C LYS A 153 -8.22 0.03 -12.47
N TYR A 154 -7.18 -0.16 -11.65
CA TYR A 154 -7.27 -0.31 -10.19
C TYR A 154 -7.12 1.02 -9.45
N GLN A 155 -6.81 2.10 -10.14
CA GLN A 155 -6.56 3.42 -9.55
C GLN A 155 -7.75 3.90 -8.70
N GLY A 156 -7.45 4.30 -7.45
CA GLY A 156 -8.44 4.82 -6.49
C GLY A 156 -9.49 3.81 -5.99
N LYS A 157 -9.25 2.48 -6.20
CA LYS A 157 -10.24 1.43 -5.88
C LYS A 157 -9.74 0.39 -4.91
N ILE A 158 -8.43 0.20 -4.79
CA ILE A 158 -7.83 -0.92 -4.04
C ILE A 158 -6.79 -0.43 -3.06
N SER A 159 -6.78 -1.04 -1.88
CA SER A 159 -5.76 -0.92 -0.84
C SER A 159 -5.17 -2.30 -0.51
N GLY A 160 -3.86 -2.38 -0.31
CA GLY A 160 -3.14 -3.60 0.13
C GLY A 160 -2.47 -3.42 1.50
N MET A 161 -3.07 -2.66 2.40
CA MET A 161 -2.49 -2.36 3.72
C MET A 161 -2.77 -3.46 4.75
N SER A 162 -1.92 -3.55 5.79
CA SER A 162 -2.12 -4.48 6.88
C SER A 162 -3.18 -4.00 7.88
N LEU A 163 -3.71 -4.92 8.72
CA LEU A 163 -4.63 -4.57 9.79
C LEU A 163 -3.97 -3.69 10.86
N GLU A 164 -2.68 -3.89 11.11
CA GLU A 164 -1.88 -3.09 12.03
C GLU A 164 -1.81 -1.64 11.57
N TYR A 165 -1.58 -1.43 10.26
CA TYR A 165 -1.57 -0.09 9.68
C TYR A 165 -2.91 0.64 9.87
N PHE A 166 -4.04 -0.06 9.68
CA PHE A 166 -5.35 0.54 9.96
C PHE A 166 -5.58 0.78 11.45
N ALA A 167 -5.08 -0.10 12.31
CA ALA A 167 -5.15 0.08 13.76
C ALA A 167 -4.41 1.37 14.20
N ASP A 168 -3.21 1.59 13.66
CA ASP A 168 -2.40 2.79 13.94
C ASP A 168 -3.10 4.07 13.48
N LEU A 169 -3.68 4.08 12.27
CA LEU A 169 -4.37 5.26 11.74
C LEU A 169 -5.70 5.57 12.44
N THR A 170 -6.36 4.57 13.00
CA THR A 170 -7.68 4.74 13.61
C THR A 170 -7.64 4.86 15.12
N GLY A 171 -6.55 4.44 15.76
CA GLY A 171 -6.42 4.33 17.22
C GLY A 171 -7.22 3.17 17.81
N ILE A 172 -7.64 2.16 17.01
CA ILE A 172 -8.38 0.98 17.48
C ILE A 172 -7.56 -0.29 17.28
N SER A 173 -7.83 -1.35 18.07
CA SER A 173 -7.07 -2.59 17.98
C SER A 173 -7.31 -3.34 16.65
N SER A 174 -6.29 -4.06 16.14
CA SER A 174 -6.39 -4.91 14.94
C SER A 174 -7.53 -5.94 15.06
N LYS A 175 -7.81 -6.44 16.27
CA LYS A 175 -8.95 -7.33 16.53
C LYS A 175 -10.29 -6.63 16.27
N THR A 176 -10.41 -5.35 16.65
CA THR A 176 -11.60 -4.53 16.39
C THR A 176 -11.70 -4.20 14.91
N CYS A 177 -10.59 -3.86 14.23
CA CYS A 177 -10.53 -3.68 12.79
C CYS A 177 -11.09 -4.90 12.04
N ASN A 178 -10.67 -6.10 12.43
CA ASN A 178 -11.18 -7.33 11.80
C ASN A 178 -12.69 -7.55 12.02
N ARG A 179 -13.22 -7.22 13.21
CA ARG A 179 -14.67 -7.24 13.47
C ARG A 179 -15.41 -6.23 12.61
N TYR A 180 -14.86 -5.04 12.42
CA TYR A 180 -15.43 -4.02 11.56
C TYR A 180 -15.42 -4.43 10.09
N ASN A 181 -14.37 -5.09 9.61
CA ASN A 181 -14.35 -5.69 8.28
C ASN A 181 -15.55 -6.63 8.08
N ILE A 182 -15.81 -7.55 9.02
CA ILE A 182 -16.94 -8.49 8.93
C ILE A 182 -18.29 -7.76 8.86
N ILE A 183 -18.47 -6.70 9.66
CA ILE A 183 -19.71 -5.90 9.63
C ILE A 183 -19.87 -5.20 8.27
N LEU A 184 -18.82 -4.57 7.76
CA LEU A 184 -18.85 -3.85 6.49
C LEU A 184 -19.06 -4.81 5.30
N GLU A 185 -18.43 -5.99 5.32
CA GLU A 185 -18.62 -7.02 4.30
C GLU A 185 -20.06 -7.56 4.29
N LYS A 186 -20.63 -7.85 5.48
CA LYS A 186 -22.02 -8.31 5.62
C LYS A 186 -23.03 -7.31 5.06
N ASN A 187 -22.69 -6.02 5.12
CA ASN A 187 -23.54 -4.94 4.65
C ASN A 187 -23.17 -4.43 3.24
N HIS A 188 -22.35 -5.19 2.50
CA HIS A 188 -21.96 -4.86 1.12
C HIS A 188 -21.34 -3.45 0.93
N LEU A 189 -20.64 -2.95 1.93
CA LEU A 189 -19.89 -1.70 1.87
C LEU A 189 -18.43 -1.93 1.49
N LEU A 190 -17.83 -2.98 2.06
CA LEU A 190 -16.44 -3.35 1.88
C LEU A 190 -16.36 -4.77 1.33
N PHE A 191 -15.36 -5.03 0.51
CA PHE A 191 -14.90 -6.36 0.16
C PHE A 191 -13.45 -6.53 0.62
N VAL A 192 -13.15 -7.65 1.28
CA VAL A 192 -11.81 -7.98 1.76
C VAL A 192 -11.36 -9.31 1.15
N TYR A 193 -10.37 -9.25 0.29
CA TYR A 193 -9.68 -10.46 -0.18
C TYR A 193 -8.60 -10.83 0.85
N ARG A 194 -8.75 -12.01 1.45
CA ARG A 194 -7.80 -12.56 2.43
C ARG A 194 -6.91 -13.57 1.75
N SER A 195 -5.66 -13.17 1.54
CA SER A 195 -4.67 -14.10 0.99
C SER A 195 -4.31 -15.17 2.02
N ASN A 196 -4.26 -16.42 1.59
CA ASN A 196 -3.68 -17.53 2.38
C ASN A 196 -2.20 -17.75 2.07
N ASP A 197 -1.66 -17.03 1.09
CA ASP A 197 -0.28 -17.19 0.65
C ASP A 197 0.68 -16.31 1.46
N LYS A 198 1.94 -16.69 1.44
CA LYS A 198 3.04 -15.98 2.08
C LYS A 198 3.99 -15.44 1.03
N MET A 199 4.65 -14.35 1.35
CA MET A 199 5.74 -13.82 0.54
C MET A 199 7.06 -13.88 1.31
N LYS A 200 8.16 -14.04 0.58
CA LYS A 200 9.50 -14.02 1.14
C LYS A 200 10.06 -12.61 1.10
N ASN A 201 10.45 -12.08 2.24
CA ASN A 201 11.14 -10.80 2.35
C ASN A 201 12.58 -10.89 1.82
N PHE A 202 13.24 -9.74 1.64
CA PHE A 202 14.64 -9.67 1.21
C PHE A 202 15.61 -10.35 2.20
N ASP A 203 15.31 -10.32 3.49
CA ASP A 203 16.08 -10.98 4.56
C ASP A 203 15.85 -12.50 4.64
N GLY A 204 15.00 -13.04 3.77
CA GLY A 204 14.66 -14.45 3.74
C GLY A 204 13.49 -14.86 4.65
N THR A 205 13.00 -13.97 5.51
CA THR A 205 11.85 -14.24 6.38
C THR A 205 10.56 -14.35 5.57
N MET A 206 9.61 -15.14 6.08
CA MET A 206 8.30 -15.35 5.47
C MET A 206 7.28 -14.46 6.17
N ARG A 207 6.52 -13.68 5.41
CA ARG A 207 5.37 -12.94 5.95
C ARG A 207 4.10 -13.27 5.19
N GLN A 208 2.97 -13.16 5.85
CA GLN A 208 1.65 -13.24 5.23
C GLN A 208 1.50 -12.11 4.21
N ILE A 209 0.95 -12.39 3.05
CA ILE A 209 0.53 -11.34 2.10
C ILE A 209 -0.59 -10.54 2.75
N ASN A 210 -0.51 -9.22 2.67
CA ASN A 210 -1.54 -8.34 3.21
C ASN A 210 -2.88 -8.60 2.52
N ASN A 211 -3.97 -8.41 3.25
CA ASN A 211 -5.29 -8.41 2.66
C ASN A 211 -5.43 -7.28 1.63
N CYS A 212 -6.23 -7.51 0.60
CA CYS A 212 -6.64 -6.46 -0.33
C CYS A 212 -8.07 -6.01 -0.01
N TYR A 213 -8.28 -4.71 -0.05
CA TYR A 213 -9.54 -4.05 0.31
C TYR A 213 -10.06 -3.25 -0.87
N SER A 214 -11.36 -3.30 -1.10
CA SER A 214 -12.05 -2.43 -2.05
C SER A 214 -13.45 -2.10 -1.55
N ARG A 215 -14.11 -1.12 -2.19
CA ARG A 215 -15.57 -1.04 -2.09
C ARG A 215 -16.19 -2.31 -2.61
N TYR A 216 -17.36 -2.66 -2.11
CA TYR A 216 -18.02 -3.90 -2.53
C TYR A 216 -18.35 -3.92 -4.03
N CYS A 217 -18.68 -2.78 -4.62
CA CYS A 217 -18.90 -2.63 -6.06
C CYS A 217 -17.66 -2.93 -6.92
N ASP A 218 -16.46 -2.82 -6.36
CA ASP A 218 -15.17 -3.09 -7.02
C ASP A 218 -14.61 -4.48 -6.67
N LYS A 219 -15.44 -5.40 -6.11
CA LYS A 219 -15.04 -6.74 -5.66
C LYS A 219 -14.26 -7.52 -6.72
N GLU A 220 -14.74 -7.58 -7.95
CA GLU A 220 -14.11 -8.34 -9.03
C GLU A 220 -12.73 -7.78 -9.39
N LEU A 221 -12.59 -6.45 -9.35
CA LEU A 221 -11.29 -5.81 -9.54
C LEU A 221 -10.32 -6.13 -8.39
N CYS A 222 -10.81 -6.20 -7.15
CA CYS A 222 -10.01 -6.55 -6.00
C CYS A 222 -9.50 -8.00 -6.09
N ILE A 223 -10.35 -8.94 -6.48
CA ILE A 223 -9.98 -10.34 -6.70
C ILE A 223 -8.90 -10.44 -7.80
N ALA A 224 -9.12 -9.79 -8.94
CA ALA A 224 -8.15 -9.80 -10.04
C ALA A 224 -6.79 -9.23 -9.61
N TYR A 225 -6.79 -8.10 -8.91
CA TYR A 225 -5.55 -7.49 -8.40
C TYR A 225 -4.83 -8.39 -7.40
N ALA A 226 -5.57 -8.95 -6.43
CA ALA A 226 -4.99 -9.81 -5.39
C ALA A 226 -4.41 -11.09 -6.00
N THR A 227 -5.11 -11.71 -6.96
CA THR A 227 -4.61 -12.90 -7.69
C THR A 227 -3.34 -12.56 -8.49
N ASP A 228 -3.31 -11.43 -9.19
CA ASP A 228 -2.11 -10.98 -9.90
C ASP A 228 -0.94 -10.75 -8.92
N TYR A 229 -1.22 -10.20 -7.74
CA TYR A 229 -0.22 -9.96 -6.71
C TYR A 229 0.32 -11.28 -6.13
N GLU A 230 -0.55 -12.25 -5.82
CA GLU A 230 -0.17 -13.59 -5.36
C GLU A 230 0.66 -14.33 -6.41
N ASN A 231 0.28 -14.27 -7.68
CA ASN A 231 1.04 -14.86 -8.78
C ASN A 231 2.46 -14.29 -8.91
N ARG A 232 2.65 -12.99 -8.63
CA ARG A 232 3.96 -12.33 -8.70
C ARG A 232 4.83 -12.55 -7.46
N TYR A 233 4.23 -12.53 -6.27
CA TYR A 233 4.97 -12.46 -5.00
C TYR A 233 4.69 -13.63 -4.07
N GLY A 234 3.62 -14.40 -4.28
CA GLY A 234 3.23 -15.54 -3.47
C GLY A 234 4.29 -16.64 -3.49
N TYR A 235 4.58 -17.20 -2.33
CA TYR A 235 5.60 -18.23 -2.17
C TYR A 235 5.18 -19.55 -2.80
N GLU A 236 3.92 -19.96 -2.62
CA GLU A 236 3.41 -21.22 -3.18
C GLU A 236 3.37 -21.19 -4.71
N HIS A 237 2.97 -20.09 -5.30
CA HIS A 237 3.02 -19.92 -6.76
C HIS A 237 4.45 -19.94 -7.30
N LYS A 238 5.42 -19.39 -6.55
CA LYS A 238 6.85 -19.48 -6.90
C LYS A 238 7.40 -20.91 -6.77
N ILE A 239 6.94 -21.70 -5.81
CA ILE A 239 7.37 -23.12 -5.67
C ILE A 239 6.97 -23.93 -6.90
N VAL A 240 5.77 -23.70 -7.47
CA VAL A 240 5.32 -24.44 -8.67
C VAL A 240 6.19 -24.07 -9.89
N GLN A 241 6.59 -22.82 -10.05
CA GLN A 241 7.57 -22.41 -11.06
C GLN A 241 8.98 -22.93 -10.76
N THR A 242 9.37 -22.93 -9.47
CA THR A 242 10.72 -23.36 -9.03
C THR A 242 10.91 -24.88 -9.19
N ARG A 243 9.86 -25.70 -9.12
CA ARG A 243 9.96 -27.14 -9.41
C ARG A 243 10.38 -27.41 -10.85
N LYS A 244 9.92 -26.59 -11.81
CA LYS A 244 10.39 -26.66 -13.22
C LYS A 244 11.83 -26.16 -13.41
N ASN A 245 12.31 -25.25 -12.54
CA ASN A 245 13.63 -24.63 -12.64
C ASN A 245 14.57 -25.03 -11.49
N LYS A 246 14.22 -26.06 -10.69
CA LYS A 246 15.05 -26.46 -9.55
C LYS A 246 16.43 -26.91 -10.00
N GLU A 247 16.51 -27.72 -11.05
CA GLU A 247 17.77 -28.19 -11.64
C GLU A 247 18.62 -27.04 -12.17
N GLU A 248 17.98 -26.07 -12.85
CA GLU A 248 18.68 -24.90 -13.34
C GLU A 248 19.13 -23.97 -12.21
N ALA A 249 18.30 -23.79 -11.19
CA ALA A 249 18.64 -23.00 -10.00
C ALA A 249 19.79 -23.65 -9.20
N ASP A 250 19.78 -24.98 -9.06
CA ASP A 250 20.84 -25.71 -8.38
C ASP A 250 22.14 -25.68 -9.21
N LYS A 251 22.05 -25.82 -10.55
CA LYS A 251 23.19 -25.62 -11.45
C LYS A 251 23.79 -24.22 -11.29
N ASN A 252 22.96 -23.17 -11.31
CA ASN A 252 23.39 -21.78 -11.16
C ASN A 252 24.04 -21.51 -9.78
N ARG A 253 23.53 -22.14 -8.72
CA ARG A 253 24.11 -22.04 -7.37
C ARG A 253 25.50 -22.69 -7.29
N ARG A 254 25.68 -23.86 -7.94
CA ARG A 254 26.97 -24.52 -8.04
C ARG A 254 27.98 -23.69 -8.83
N LEU A 255 27.58 -23.16 -9.97
CA LEU A 255 28.43 -22.27 -10.79
C LEU A 255 28.83 -20.99 -10.02
N ALA A 256 27.94 -20.43 -9.22
CA ALA A 256 28.26 -19.28 -8.36
C ALA A 256 29.29 -19.65 -7.27
N ALA A 257 29.16 -20.83 -6.64
CA ALA A 257 30.13 -21.31 -5.65
C ALA A 257 31.50 -21.56 -6.27
N ILE A 258 31.56 -22.18 -7.47
CA ILE A 258 32.80 -22.40 -8.20
C ILE A 258 33.45 -21.04 -8.58
N TYR A 259 32.65 -20.07 -9.03
CA TYR A 259 33.14 -18.72 -9.31
C TYR A 259 33.87 -18.10 -8.10
N ASN A 260 33.27 -18.17 -6.92
CA ASN A 260 33.89 -17.63 -5.71
C ASN A 260 35.21 -18.32 -5.39
N ARG A 261 35.30 -19.65 -5.51
CA ARG A 261 36.53 -20.41 -5.31
C ARG A 261 37.61 -20.07 -6.32
N ILE A 262 37.24 -19.82 -7.59
CA ILE A 262 38.19 -19.35 -8.61
C ILE A 262 38.73 -17.97 -8.22
N CYS A 263 37.90 -17.08 -7.72
CA CYS A 263 38.32 -15.78 -7.21
C CYS A 263 39.25 -15.89 -5.98
N GLU A 264 39.11 -16.94 -5.19
CA GLU A 264 39.98 -17.28 -4.06
C GLU A 264 41.31 -17.96 -4.49
N GLY A 265 41.51 -18.20 -5.78
CA GLY A 265 42.75 -18.75 -6.35
C GLY A 265 42.73 -20.27 -6.56
N HIS A 266 41.58 -20.93 -6.44
CA HIS A 266 41.46 -22.35 -6.76
C HIS A 266 41.42 -22.58 -8.27
N GLU A 267 42.17 -23.59 -8.73
CA GLU A 267 42.20 -23.99 -10.14
C GLU A 267 41.10 -24.99 -10.46
N TYR A 268 40.48 -24.81 -11.63
CA TYR A 268 39.44 -25.68 -12.17
C TYR A 268 39.70 -26.02 -13.65
N PRO A 269 39.23 -27.17 -14.13
CA PRO A 269 39.29 -27.55 -15.56
C PRO A 269 38.66 -26.47 -16.46
N ILE A 270 39.22 -26.32 -17.66
CA ILE A 270 38.86 -25.22 -18.58
C ILE A 270 37.39 -25.27 -18.98
N GLU A 271 36.79 -26.44 -19.09
CA GLU A 271 35.37 -26.62 -19.40
C GLU A 271 34.49 -26.03 -18.31
N VAL A 272 34.85 -26.25 -17.03
CA VAL A 272 34.15 -25.70 -15.87
C VAL A 272 34.30 -24.18 -15.84
N VAL A 273 35.48 -23.65 -16.10
CA VAL A 273 35.73 -22.21 -16.18
C VAL A 273 34.87 -21.59 -17.30
N ARG A 274 34.77 -22.21 -18.46
CA ARG A 274 33.91 -21.76 -19.59
C ARG A 274 32.42 -21.74 -19.20
N GLU A 275 31.93 -22.75 -18.48
CA GLU A 275 30.54 -22.75 -17.97
C GLU A 275 30.31 -21.62 -16.97
N VAL A 276 31.24 -21.39 -16.05
CA VAL A 276 31.19 -20.28 -15.09
C VAL A 276 31.19 -18.94 -15.82
N GLN A 277 32.05 -18.74 -16.81
CA GLN A 277 32.07 -17.53 -17.63
C GLN A 277 30.74 -17.29 -18.35
N LYS A 278 30.15 -18.34 -18.94
CA LYS A 278 28.83 -18.27 -19.57
C LYS A 278 27.76 -17.88 -18.58
N TYR A 279 27.77 -18.47 -17.37
CA TYR A 279 26.85 -18.13 -16.29
C TYR A 279 26.99 -16.65 -15.87
N ILE A 280 28.22 -16.17 -15.64
CA ILE A 280 28.48 -14.77 -15.25
C ILE A 280 28.03 -13.80 -16.34
N ARG A 281 28.32 -14.07 -17.64
CA ARG A 281 27.84 -13.24 -18.74
C ARG A 281 26.32 -13.10 -18.77
N ASN A 282 25.60 -14.21 -18.64
CA ASN A 282 24.14 -14.20 -18.63
C ASN A 282 23.58 -13.43 -17.43
N LYS A 283 24.18 -13.64 -16.26
CA LYS A 283 23.84 -12.92 -15.04
C LYS A 283 24.08 -11.42 -15.20
N ASN A 284 25.22 -11.02 -15.74
CA ASN A 284 25.58 -9.61 -15.92
C ASN A 284 24.66 -8.92 -16.93
N GLN A 285 24.28 -9.57 -18.02
CA GLN A 285 23.29 -9.04 -18.97
C GLN A 285 21.94 -8.78 -18.29
N TYR A 286 21.48 -9.72 -17.43
CA TYR A 286 20.25 -9.55 -16.68
C TYR A 286 20.34 -8.41 -15.65
N LEU A 287 21.47 -8.32 -14.91
CA LEU A 287 21.69 -7.24 -13.95
C LEU A 287 21.79 -5.86 -14.62
N GLN A 288 22.48 -5.77 -15.76
CA GLN A 288 22.54 -4.54 -16.53
C GLN A 288 21.16 -4.06 -16.96
N LYS A 289 20.33 -4.97 -17.47
CA LYS A 289 18.95 -4.66 -17.84
C LYS A 289 18.15 -4.12 -16.66
N LEU A 290 18.28 -4.72 -15.46
CA LEU A 290 17.62 -4.24 -14.24
C LEU A 290 18.09 -2.84 -13.83
N ILE A 291 19.40 -2.57 -13.94
CA ILE A 291 19.99 -1.26 -13.66
C ILE A 291 19.40 -0.21 -14.62
N ASP A 292 19.37 -0.52 -15.91
CA ASP A 292 18.85 0.38 -16.94
C ASP A 292 17.37 0.68 -16.75
N GLU A 293 16.56 -0.34 -16.44
CA GLU A 293 15.14 -0.19 -16.11
C GLU A 293 14.93 0.70 -14.87
N LYS A 294 15.76 0.56 -13.83
CA LYS A 294 15.70 1.39 -12.63
C LYS A 294 16.15 2.83 -12.88
N LYS A 295 17.22 3.03 -13.64
CA LYS A 295 17.71 4.37 -14.00
C LYS A 295 16.76 5.13 -14.91
N ALA A 296 15.96 4.46 -15.70
CA ALA A 296 14.93 5.06 -16.56
C ALA A 296 13.73 5.61 -15.76
N GLN A 297 13.59 5.29 -14.48
CA GLN A 297 12.53 5.84 -13.63
C GLN A 297 12.82 7.30 -13.29
N SER A 298 11.79 8.15 -13.35
CA SER A 298 11.91 9.60 -13.07
C SER A 298 12.29 9.92 -11.62
N TYR A 299 12.11 8.97 -10.71
CA TYR A 299 12.44 9.08 -9.30
C TYR A 299 12.97 7.76 -8.76
N MET A 300 14.09 7.79 -8.03
CA MET A 300 14.63 6.67 -7.27
C MET A 300 14.78 7.06 -5.80
N ALA A 301 14.30 6.21 -4.89
CA ALA A 301 14.56 6.34 -3.46
C ALA A 301 16.05 6.18 -3.14
N PHE A 302 16.51 6.73 -2.00
CA PHE A 302 17.91 6.65 -1.59
C PHE A 302 18.42 5.20 -1.51
N SER A 303 17.62 4.29 -0.92
CA SER A 303 17.92 2.85 -0.84
C SER A 303 18.04 2.17 -2.21
N GLU A 304 17.29 2.62 -3.20
CA GLU A 304 17.38 2.11 -4.58
C GLU A 304 18.64 2.58 -5.28
N LYS A 305 19.09 3.82 -5.02
CA LYS A 305 20.35 4.36 -5.52
C LYS A 305 21.55 3.58 -4.96
N GLU A 306 21.54 3.30 -3.66
CA GLU A 306 22.57 2.45 -3.04
C GLU A 306 22.58 1.03 -3.61
N TRP A 307 21.41 0.45 -3.84
CA TRP A 307 21.29 -0.87 -4.44
C TRP A 307 21.86 -0.90 -5.87
N VAL A 308 21.51 0.08 -6.71
CA VAL A 308 22.07 0.23 -8.07
C VAL A 308 23.59 0.37 -8.02
N ALA A 309 24.13 1.21 -7.13
CA ALA A 309 25.56 1.40 -7.00
C ALA A 309 26.32 0.10 -6.62
N ARG A 310 25.72 -0.74 -5.75
CA ARG A 310 26.28 -2.07 -5.42
C ARG A 310 26.31 -3.00 -6.63
N LEU A 311 25.21 -3.04 -7.40
CA LEU A 311 25.17 -3.86 -8.62
C LEU A 311 26.17 -3.43 -9.65
N GLU A 312 26.38 -2.12 -9.84
CA GLU A 312 27.39 -1.59 -10.75
C GLU A 312 28.81 -1.93 -10.32
N SER A 313 29.09 -1.92 -9.00
CA SER A 313 30.38 -2.38 -8.47
C SER A 313 30.60 -3.86 -8.78
N GLN A 314 29.59 -4.70 -8.50
CA GLN A 314 29.67 -6.13 -8.79
C GLN A 314 29.88 -6.41 -10.29
N LEU A 315 29.19 -5.69 -11.17
CA LEU A 315 29.39 -5.84 -12.63
C LEU A 315 30.81 -5.49 -13.06
N ARG A 316 31.44 -4.48 -12.45
CA ARG A 316 32.82 -4.11 -12.74
C ARG A 316 33.79 -5.20 -12.31
N ASP A 317 33.64 -5.72 -11.09
CA ASP A 317 34.52 -6.78 -10.57
C ASP A 317 34.40 -8.06 -11.40
N GLU A 318 33.17 -8.45 -11.78
CA GLU A 318 32.92 -9.64 -12.62
C GLU A 318 33.39 -9.43 -14.07
N SER A 319 33.39 -8.20 -14.60
CA SER A 319 33.92 -7.92 -15.95
C SER A 319 35.44 -8.05 -16.02
N VAL A 320 36.14 -7.63 -14.96
CA VAL A 320 37.61 -7.81 -14.82
C VAL A 320 37.94 -9.29 -14.79
N PHE A 321 37.19 -10.11 -14.06
CA PHE A 321 37.38 -11.56 -14.06
C PHE A 321 37.21 -12.18 -15.45
N LEU A 322 36.18 -11.75 -16.21
CA LEU A 322 35.93 -12.27 -17.56
C LEU A 322 37.05 -11.91 -18.54
N GLN A 323 37.68 -10.74 -18.39
CA GLN A 323 38.81 -10.32 -19.23
C GLN A 323 40.11 -11.05 -18.88
N ALA A 324 40.46 -11.12 -17.60
CA ALA A 324 41.71 -11.73 -17.14
C ALA A 324 41.84 -13.25 -17.52
N LYS A 325 40.72 -13.97 -17.57
CA LYS A 325 40.71 -15.38 -17.94
C LYS A 325 40.70 -15.63 -19.46
N LEU A 326 40.31 -14.68 -20.28
CA LEU A 326 40.42 -14.78 -21.77
C LEU A 326 41.88 -14.70 -22.24
N GLU A 327 42.73 -13.95 -21.52
CA GLU A 327 44.15 -13.81 -21.84
C GLU A 327 44.96 -15.09 -21.46
N SER A 328 44.54 -15.86 -20.45
CA SER A 328 45.20 -17.10 -20.02
C SER A 328 44.81 -18.32 -20.90
N ASP A 329 43.73 -18.27 -21.66
CA ASP A 329 43.25 -19.39 -22.49
C ASP A 329 44.07 -19.60 -23.75
N CYS A 330 45.03 -18.70 -24.11
CA CYS A 330 45.88 -18.85 -25.25
C CYS A 330 47.10 -19.78 -25.02
N GLU A 331 47.39 -20.19 -23.79
CA GLU A 331 48.57 -21.00 -23.44
C GLU A 331 48.31 -22.49 -23.10
N PHE A 332 47.03 -22.95 -23.03
CA PHE A 332 46.70 -24.29 -22.51
C PHE A 332 45.98 -25.23 -23.47
N GLU A 333 46.33 -25.24 -24.76
CA GLU A 333 45.83 -26.24 -25.74
C GLU A 333 46.73 -27.44 -25.89
N SER A 334 47.25 -28.07 -24.83
CA SER A 334 47.84 -29.38 -24.98
C SER A 334 47.74 -30.20 -23.70
N ASN A 335 47.14 -31.37 -23.84
CA ASN A 335 47.02 -32.48 -22.92
C ASN A 335 45.87 -32.42 -21.91
N ILE A 336 44.78 -33.15 -22.22
CA ILE A 336 44.12 -34.10 -21.30
C ILE A 336 43.08 -34.89 -22.12
N TRP A 337 43.40 -36.13 -22.49
CA TRP A 337 42.45 -37.17 -22.88
C TRP A 337 42.42 -38.15 -21.70
N GLY A 338 41.25 -38.29 -21.00
CA GLY A 338 41.01 -39.47 -20.20
C GLY A 338 40.57 -39.28 -18.72
N GLU A 339 40.02 -38.12 -18.31
CA GLU A 339 39.48 -37.97 -16.96
C GLU A 339 37.94 -37.90 -16.93
N PRO A 340 37.29 -38.42 -15.87
CA PRO A 340 35.83 -38.37 -15.72
C PRO A 340 35.32 -36.92 -15.66
N ASN A 341 34.09 -36.72 -16.10
CA ASN A 341 33.48 -35.41 -16.18
C ASN A 341 33.66 -34.66 -14.84
N PRO A 342 34.36 -33.49 -14.83
CA PRO A 342 34.67 -32.76 -13.60
C PRO A 342 33.43 -32.36 -12.79
N LEU A 343 32.27 -32.30 -13.40
CA LEU A 343 31.00 -31.97 -12.74
C LEU A 343 30.50 -33.11 -11.85
N ASP A 344 30.87 -34.37 -12.15
CA ASP A 344 30.43 -35.55 -11.38
C ASP A 344 31.26 -35.74 -10.08
N ILE A 345 32.49 -35.26 -10.08
CA ILE A 345 33.40 -35.36 -8.91
C ILE A 345 33.00 -34.37 -7.79
N PHE A 346 32.40 -33.21 -8.15
CA PHE A 346 32.05 -32.17 -7.19
C PHE A 346 30.65 -32.30 -6.57
N ILE A 347 29.89 -33.35 -6.94
CA ILE A 347 28.56 -33.62 -6.38
C ILE A 347 28.68 -34.24 -4.98
N GLU A 348 29.75 -34.99 -4.68
CA GLU A 348 29.93 -35.68 -3.42
C GLU A 348 30.52 -34.79 -2.29
N GLU A 349 31.22 -33.71 -2.62
CA GLU A 349 31.84 -32.81 -1.61
C GLU A 349 30.99 -31.58 -1.21
N ALA A 350 29.83 -31.36 -1.82
CA ALA A 350 29.00 -30.17 -1.60
C ALA A 350 27.64 -30.48 -0.91
N VAL A 351 27.49 -31.69 -0.28
CA VAL A 351 26.29 -32.05 0.50
C VAL A 351 26.57 -31.92 1.99
#